data_21275ee5509683a5ecba08e40ff0b009
#
_entry.id   21275ee5509683a5ecba08e40ff0b009
#
_cell.length_a   1.000
_cell.length_b   1.000
_cell.length_c   1.000
_cell.angle_alpha   90.00
_cell.angle_beta   90.00
_cell.angle_gamma   90.00
#
_symmetry.space_group_name_H-M   'P 1'
#
loop_
_entity.id
_entity.type
_entity.pdbx_description
1 polymer ?
#
loop_
_entity_poly.entity_id
_entity_poly.type
_entity_poly.pdbx_seq_one_letter_code
_entity_poly.pdbx_strand_id
1 'polypeptide(L)'
;MKIREMKLEEIEAIRNLRLESYKEYEQCVSKEHWEVLKNTLISDNDLKNNAKIYVTELDEKIVGSVVLFPPSIQAYDWSDNVQEFPEIRMLSVDPTIRGKGIGKALVEHCLKVSKEEKIPKIGLHTASFMKKALSLYESMGFERFPELDLEPMNDGIIVKAFIMNFKRDS
;
A
#
# COMPACT_ATOMS: atom_id res chain seq x y z
N MET A 1 -16.70 -8.22 -9.47
CA MET A 1 -15.49 -7.88 -8.68
C MET A 1 -15.75 -8.10 -7.21
N LYS A 2 -14.92 -8.89 -6.58
CA LYS A 2 -15.08 -9.26 -5.17
C LYS A 2 -13.81 -8.92 -4.39
N ILE A 3 -13.95 -8.20 -3.26
CA ILE A 3 -12.85 -7.90 -2.36
C ILE A 3 -13.00 -8.76 -1.09
N ARG A 4 -11.93 -9.43 -0.71
CA ARG A 4 -11.91 -10.31 0.46
C ARG A 4 -10.51 -10.39 1.05
N GLU A 5 -10.39 -10.97 2.25
CA GLU A 5 -9.08 -11.29 2.80
C GLU A 5 -8.42 -12.40 1.98
N MET A 6 -7.09 -12.37 1.90
CA MET A 6 -6.34 -13.42 1.21
C MET A 6 -6.44 -14.74 1.97
N LYS A 7 -6.19 -15.83 1.25
CA LYS A 7 -5.92 -17.15 1.83
C LYS A 7 -4.41 -17.35 1.83
N LEU A 8 -3.87 -18.00 2.87
CA LEU A 8 -2.40 -18.14 3.00
C LEU A 8 -1.75 -18.82 1.79
N GLU A 9 -2.43 -19.77 1.17
CA GLU A 9 -1.93 -20.44 -0.04
C GLU A 9 -1.81 -19.51 -1.25
N GLU A 10 -2.38 -18.32 -1.18
CA GLU A 10 -2.35 -17.32 -2.27
C GLU A 10 -1.15 -16.38 -2.20
N ILE A 11 -0.32 -16.47 -1.16
CA ILE A 11 0.73 -15.47 -0.94
C ILE A 11 1.73 -15.37 -2.11
N GLU A 12 2.07 -16.49 -2.74
CA GLU A 12 2.99 -16.44 -3.88
C GLU A 12 2.37 -15.72 -5.08
N ALA A 13 1.08 -15.96 -5.35
CA ALA A 13 0.37 -15.25 -6.42
C ALA A 13 0.31 -13.75 -6.12
N ILE A 14 0.10 -13.36 -4.86
CA ILE A 14 0.06 -11.96 -4.43
C ILE A 14 1.43 -11.30 -4.61
N ARG A 15 2.51 -11.96 -4.23
CA ARG A 15 3.87 -11.45 -4.40
C ARG A 15 4.21 -11.26 -5.87
N ASN A 16 3.83 -12.20 -6.72
CA ASN A 16 4.02 -12.07 -8.18
C ASN A 16 3.22 -10.89 -8.72
N LEU A 17 1.98 -10.70 -8.28
CA LEU A 17 1.16 -9.56 -8.66
C LEU A 17 1.82 -8.24 -8.26
N ARG A 18 2.37 -8.15 -7.05
CA ARG A 18 3.09 -6.96 -6.59
C ARG A 18 4.26 -6.63 -7.51
N LEU A 19 5.09 -7.63 -7.83
CA LEU A 19 6.24 -7.44 -8.71
C LEU A 19 5.79 -6.97 -10.10
N GLU A 20 4.78 -7.58 -10.67
CA GLU A 20 4.25 -7.18 -11.98
C GLU A 20 3.67 -5.76 -11.94
N SER A 21 2.95 -5.43 -10.90
CA SER A 21 2.33 -4.11 -10.75
C SER A 21 3.36 -2.98 -10.61
N TYR A 22 4.45 -3.23 -9.88
CA TYR A 22 5.48 -2.22 -9.61
C TYR A 22 6.58 -2.16 -10.66
N LYS A 23 6.64 -3.12 -11.57
CA LYS A 23 7.71 -3.22 -12.58
C LYS A 23 7.87 -1.96 -13.42
N GLU A 24 6.79 -1.24 -13.66
CA GLU A 24 6.84 0.02 -14.42
C GLU A 24 7.73 1.08 -13.77
N TYR A 25 8.01 0.97 -12.47
CA TYR A 25 8.83 1.92 -11.73
C TYR A 25 10.32 1.58 -11.75
N GLU A 26 10.73 0.43 -12.31
CA GLU A 26 12.12 0.01 -12.38
C GLU A 26 13.01 1.07 -13.03
N GLN A 27 12.50 1.73 -14.07
CA GLN A 27 13.23 2.77 -14.79
C GLN A 27 13.24 4.13 -14.08
N CYS A 28 12.44 4.29 -13.02
CA CYS A 28 12.33 5.53 -12.27
C CYS A 28 13.36 5.66 -11.15
N VAL A 29 14.07 4.58 -10.85
CA VAL A 29 14.98 4.48 -9.71
C VAL A 29 16.29 3.82 -10.12
N SER A 30 17.31 3.92 -9.26
CA SER A 30 18.57 3.22 -9.48
C SER A 30 18.36 1.71 -9.35
N LYS A 31 19.32 0.94 -9.86
CA LYS A 31 19.30 -0.52 -9.74
C LYS A 31 19.26 -0.94 -8.25
N GLU A 32 20.04 -0.26 -7.42
CA GLU A 32 20.05 -0.55 -5.97
C GLU A 32 18.72 -0.25 -5.32
N HIS A 33 18.10 0.87 -5.67
CA HIS A 33 16.78 1.25 -5.13
C HIS A 33 15.73 0.23 -5.56
N TRP A 34 15.77 -0.19 -6.84
CA TRP A 34 14.84 -1.20 -7.35
C TRP A 34 14.97 -2.52 -6.59
N GLU A 35 16.20 -2.94 -6.25
CA GLU A 35 16.41 -4.17 -5.48
C GLU A 35 15.79 -4.05 -4.07
N VAL A 36 15.96 -2.89 -3.41
CA VAL A 36 15.34 -2.64 -2.11
C VAL A 36 13.81 -2.70 -2.21
N LEU A 37 13.25 -2.06 -3.24
CA LEU A 37 11.81 -2.06 -3.47
C LEU A 37 11.27 -3.47 -3.71
N LYS A 38 11.93 -4.25 -4.57
CA LYS A 38 11.53 -5.64 -4.81
C LYS A 38 11.54 -6.46 -3.51
N ASN A 39 12.60 -6.31 -2.71
CA ASN A 39 12.70 -7.03 -1.45
C ASN A 39 11.57 -6.67 -0.50
N THR A 40 11.16 -5.41 -0.48
CA THR A 40 10.01 -4.96 0.31
C THR A 40 8.72 -5.65 -0.15
N LEU A 41 8.52 -5.75 -1.47
CA LEU A 41 7.30 -6.34 -2.03
C LEU A 41 7.15 -7.83 -1.73
N ILE A 42 8.26 -8.56 -1.60
CA ILE A 42 8.25 -10.00 -1.34
C ILE A 42 8.59 -10.35 0.11
N SER A 43 8.87 -9.35 0.97
CA SER A 43 9.17 -9.56 2.39
C SER A 43 8.00 -10.23 3.10
N ASP A 44 8.29 -11.05 4.10
CA ASP A 44 7.28 -11.65 4.95
C ASP A 44 6.93 -10.78 6.17
N ASN A 45 7.39 -9.53 6.17
CA ASN A 45 7.12 -8.57 7.23
C ASN A 45 5.62 -8.38 7.48
N ASP A 46 4.80 -8.39 6.42
CA ASP A 46 3.34 -8.31 6.52
C ASP A 46 2.76 -9.51 7.27
N LEU A 47 3.18 -10.72 6.93
CA LEU A 47 2.71 -11.94 7.61
C LEU A 47 3.18 -12.01 9.06
N LYS A 48 4.45 -11.65 9.31
CA LYS A 48 5.02 -11.65 10.66
C LYS A 48 4.33 -10.68 11.62
N ASN A 49 3.80 -9.59 11.10
CA ASN A 49 3.18 -8.54 11.90
C ASN A 49 1.66 -8.56 11.86
N ASN A 50 1.07 -9.66 11.40
CA ASN A 50 -0.37 -9.83 11.34
C ASN A 50 -1.10 -8.72 10.56
N ALA A 51 -0.47 -8.21 9.51
CA ALA A 51 -1.10 -7.26 8.62
C ALA A 51 -2.27 -7.91 7.90
N LYS A 52 -3.31 -7.13 7.64
CA LYS A 52 -4.44 -7.62 6.84
C LYS A 52 -4.10 -7.46 5.37
N ILE A 53 -4.23 -8.54 4.61
CA ILE A 53 -3.99 -8.52 3.16
C ILE A 53 -5.32 -8.77 2.48
N TYR A 54 -5.76 -7.80 1.68
CA TYR A 54 -7.01 -7.90 0.91
C TYR A 54 -6.68 -8.11 -0.55
N VAL A 55 -7.52 -8.87 -1.22
CA VAL A 55 -7.38 -9.15 -2.66
C VAL A 55 -8.67 -8.83 -3.38
N THR A 56 -8.54 -8.46 -4.64
CA THR A 56 -9.66 -8.35 -5.57
C THR A 56 -9.66 -9.57 -6.46
N GLU A 57 -10.78 -10.27 -6.48
CA GLU A 57 -10.98 -11.44 -7.32
C GLU A 57 -11.92 -11.08 -8.48
N LEU A 58 -11.51 -11.43 -9.69
CA LEU A 58 -12.29 -11.23 -10.90
C LEU A 58 -12.14 -12.49 -11.74
N ASP A 59 -13.29 -13.13 -12.07
CA ASP A 59 -13.30 -14.39 -12.83
C ASP A 59 -12.36 -15.45 -12.21
N GLU A 60 -12.46 -15.59 -10.89
CA GLU A 60 -11.68 -16.57 -10.10
C GLU A 60 -10.16 -16.31 -10.09
N LYS A 61 -9.73 -15.13 -10.55
CA LYS A 61 -8.33 -14.74 -10.57
C LYS A 61 -8.09 -13.53 -9.67
N ILE A 62 -6.96 -13.52 -8.94
CA ILE A 62 -6.54 -12.37 -8.14
C ILE A 62 -5.96 -11.32 -9.08
N VAL A 63 -6.56 -10.14 -9.10
CA VAL A 63 -6.19 -9.04 -10.00
C VAL A 63 -5.78 -7.78 -9.27
N GLY A 64 -5.93 -7.76 -7.96
CA GLY A 64 -5.53 -6.64 -7.13
C GLY A 64 -5.22 -7.09 -5.71
N SER A 65 -4.40 -6.31 -5.01
CA SER A 65 -4.06 -6.57 -3.62
C SER A 65 -3.66 -5.28 -2.91
N VAL A 66 -3.90 -5.23 -1.61
CA VAL A 66 -3.47 -4.13 -0.75
C VAL A 66 -3.20 -4.70 0.64
N VAL A 67 -2.30 -4.06 1.37
CA VAL A 67 -1.96 -4.46 2.73
C VAL A 67 -2.34 -3.34 3.69
N LEU A 68 -2.94 -3.70 4.80
CA LEU A 68 -3.25 -2.78 5.90
C LEU A 68 -2.46 -3.22 7.12
N PHE A 69 -1.39 -2.49 7.41
CA PHE A 69 -0.57 -2.73 8.59
C PHE A 69 -1.24 -2.15 9.84
N PRO A 70 -1.23 -2.89 10.96
CA PRO A 70 -1.74 -2.37 12.23
C PRO A 70 -0.84 -1.26 12.77
N PRO A 71 -1.33 -0.41 13.70
CA PRO A 71 -0.51 0.62 14.33
C PRO A 71 0.59 0.00 15.20
N SER A 72 1.61 0.81 15.50
CA SER A 72 2.74 0.46 16.36
C SER A 72 3.63 -0.67 15.82
N ILE A 73 3.61 -0.87 14.48
CA ILE A 73 4.43 -1.87 13.79
C ILE A 73 5.35 -1.16 12.80
N GLN A 74 6.61 -1.61 12.73
CA GLN A 74 7.54 -1.17 11.69
C GLN A 74 7.08 -1.76 10.35
N ALA A 75 6.49 -0.91 9.50
CA ALA A 75 5.91 -1.36 8.23
C ALA A 75 6.96 -1.67 7.14
N TYR A 76 8.19 -1.18 7.32
CA TYR A 76 9.27 -1.31 6.35
C TYR A 76 10.51 -1.90 7.02
N ASP A 77 11.18 -2.83 6.35
CA ASP A 77 12.40 -3.46 6.85
C ASP A 77 13.58 -2.47 6.96
N TRP A 78 13.56 -1.43 6.13
CA TRP A 78 14.64 -0.44 6.04
C TRP A 78 14.42 0.80 6.89
N SER A 79 13.34 0.87 7.65
CA SER A 79 12.99 2.04 8.47
C SER A 79 12.74 1.63 9.92
N ASP A 80 13.27 2.43 10.86
CA ASP A 80 13.02 2.25 12.29
C ASP A 80 11.77 3.00 12.76
N ASN A 81 11.09 3.71 11.85
CA ASN A 81 9.88 4.46 12.19
C ASN A 81 8.72 3.51 12.50
N VAL A 82 8.10 3.73 13.65
CA VAL A 82 6.92 2.99 14.10
C VAL A 82 5.70 3.87 13.89
N GLN A 83 4.70 3.37 13.15
CA GLN A 83 3.48 4.12 12.89
C GLN A 83 2.55 4.06 14.11
N GLU A 84 1.99 5.20 14.48
CA GLU A 84 1.02 5.31 15.57
C GLU A 84 -0.39 4.98 15.12
N PHE A 85 -0.61 4.83 13.84
CA PHE A 85 -1.91 4.54 13.21
C PHE A 85 -1.72 3.52 12.09
N PRO A 86 -2.81 2.85 11.66
CA PRO A 86 -2.72 1.88 10.57
C PRO A 86 -2.20 2.51 9.29
N GLU A 87 -1.51 1.72 8.48
CA GLU A 87 -0.94 2.20 7.22
C GLU A 87 -1.31 1.27 6.06
N ILE A 88 -1.77 1.88 4.96
CA ILE A 88 -2.01 1.18 3.70
C ILE A 88 -0.68 1.04 2.97
N ARG A 89 -0.37 -0.18 2.53
CA ARG A 89 0.88 -0.48 1.85
C ARG A 89 0.67 -1.40 0.65
N MET A 90 1.59 -1.31 -0.32
CA MET A 90 1.71 -2.26 -1.43
C MET A 90 0.43 -2.43 -2.24
N LEU A 91 -0.25 -1.32 -2.53
CA LEU A 91 -1.40 -1.35 -3.44
C LEU A 91 -0.93 -1.82 -4.82
N SER A 92 -1.51 -2.90 -5.29
CA SER A 92 -1.10 -3.54 -6.54
C SER A 92 -2.31 -3.91 -7.37
N VAL A 93 -2.23 -3.65 -8.69
CA VAL A 93 -3.29 -4.00 -9.64
C VAL A 93 -2.62 -4.63 -10.86
N ASP A 94 -3.22 -5.69 -11.38
CA ASP A 94 -2.74 -6.34 -12.59
C ASP A 94 -2.62 -5.28 -13.71
N PRO A 95 -1.42 -5.08 -14.29
CA PRO A 95 -1.22 -4.06 -15.31
C PRO A 95 -2.12 -4.18 -16.54
N THR A 96 -2.59 -5.40 -16.84
CA THR A 96 -3.42 -5.65 -18.02
C THR A 96 -4.87 -5.20 -17.85
N ILE A 97 -5.29 -4.88 -16.62
CA ILE A 97 -6.68 -4.52 -16.32
C ILE A 97 -6.82 -3.24 -15.49
N ARG A 98 -5.85 -2.33 -15.61
CA ARG A 98 -5.92 -1.02 -14.96
C ARG A 98 -7.04 -0.17 -15.56
N GLY A 99 -7.44 0.88 -14.82
CA GLY A 99 -8.48 1.80 -15.27
C GLY A 99 -9.90 1.35 -14.97
N LYS A 100 -10.09 0.27 -14.21
CA LYS A 100 -11.41 -0.26 -13.83
C LYS A 100 -11.80 0.04 -12.38
N GLY A 101 -11.06 0.92 -11.71
CA GLY A 101 -11.36 1.30 -10.34
C GLY A 101 -10.98 0.28 -9.27
N ILE A 102 -10.16 -0.72 -9.60
CA ILE A 102 -9.75 -1.77 -8.66
C ILE A 102 -8.91 -1.20 -7.51
N GLY A 103 -7.94 -0.36 -7.83
CA GLY A 103 -7.10 0.27 -6.80
C GLY A 103 -7.89 1.13 -5.85
N LYS A 104 -8.79 1.95 -6.38
CA LYS A 104 -9.68 2.79 -5.59
C LYS A 104 -10.57 1.95 -4.66
N ALA A 105 -11.15 0.87 -5.19
CA ALA A 105 -12.01 -0.01 -4.42
C ALA A 105 -11.26 -0.69 -3.26
N LEU A 106 -10.01 -1.08 -3.48
CA LEU A 106 -9.18 -1.68 -2.43
C LEU A 106 -8.87 -0.66 -1.32
N VAL A 107 -8.52 0.57 -1.68
CA VAL A 107 -8.28 1.63 -0.70
C VAL A 107 -9.57 1.94 0.07
N GLU A 108 -10.70 2.06 -0.62
CA GLU A 108 -12.00 2.29 0.03
C GLU A 108 -12.33 1.17 1.01
N HIS A 109 -11.98 -0.06 0.69
CA HIS A 109 -12.19 -1.19 1.61
C HIS A 109 -11.37 -1.03 2.89
N CYS A 110 -10.10 -0.62 2.78
CA CYS A 110 -9.25 -0.35 3.95
C CYS A 110 -9.84 0.77 4.81
N LEU A 111 -10.36 1.83 4.17
CA LEU A 111 -10.99 2.93 4.89
C LEU A 111 -12.24 2.46 5.63
N LYS A 112 -13.06 1.64 4.97
CA LYS A 112 -14.28 1.09 5.57
C LYS A 112 -13.98 0.24 6.80
N VAL A 113 -13.02 -0.68 6.68
CA VAL A 113 -12.60 -1.53 7.80
C VAL A 113 -12.09 -0.70 8.96
N SER A 114 -11.27 0.30 8.67
CA SER A 114 -10.70 1.17 9.71
C SER A 114 -11.77 1.97 10.43
N LYS A 115 -12.77 2.48 9.71
CA LYS A 115 -13.91 3.21 10.31
C LYS A 115 -14.75 2.29 11.19
N GLU A 116 -15.00 1.07 10.74
CA GLU A 116 -15.76 0.08 11.51
C GLU A 116 -15.06 -0.28 12.82
N GLU A 117 -13.73 -0.28 12.82
CA GLU A 117 -12.93 -0.51 14.02
C GLU A 117 -12.72 0.74 14.87
N LYS A 118 -13.36 1.86 14.49
CA LYS A 118 -13.29 3.14 15.19
C LYS A 118 -11.88 3.71 15.30
N ILE A 119 -11.06 3.44 14.30
CA ILE A 119 -9.70 3.99 14.20
C ILE A 119 -9.81 5.46 13.82
N PRO A 120 -9.09 6.38 14.52
CA PRO A 120 -9.26 7.82 14.27
C PRO A 120 -8.62 8.32 12.98
N LYS A 121 -7.58 7.66 12.49
CA LYS A 121 -6.90 8.05 11.27
C LYS A 121 -6.12 6.90 10.65
N ILE A 122 -5.80 7.03 9.37
CA ILE A 122 -5.06 6.04 8.60
C ILE A 122 -4.01 6.76 7.74
N GLY A 123 -2.88 6.14 7.53
CA GLY A 123 -1.80 6.72 6.74
C GLY A 123 -1.38 5.87 5.57
N LEU A 124 -0.56 6.43 4.72
CA LEU A 124 0.12 5.72 3.64
C LEU A 124 1.36 6.48 3.21
N HIS A 125 2.24 5.79 2.51
CA HIS A 125 3.40 6.38 1.87
C HIS A 125 3.37 6.04 0.38
N THR A 126 3.76 7.00 -0.46
CA THR A 126 3.89 6.75 -1.90
C THR A 126 5.06 7.58 -2.45
N ALA A 127 5.87 6.96 -3.29
CA ALA A 127 7.05 7.62 -3.84
C ALA A 127 6.67 8.76 -4.80
N SER A 128 7.51 9.80 -4.84
CA SER A 128 7.27 11.00 -5.64
C SER A 128 7.08 10.73 -7.13
N PHE A 129 7.63 9.63 -7.66
CA PHE A 129 7.48 9.26 -9.07
C PHE A 129 6.19 8.47 -9.37
N MET A 130 5.47 8.02 -8.36
CA MET A 130 4.22 7.25 -8.51
C MET A 130 3.04 8.20 -8.73
N LYS A 131 3.01 8.85 -9.90
CA LYS A 131 2.07 9.94 -10.18
C LYS A 131 0.60 9.54 -10.13
N LYS A 132 0.26 8.36 -10.64
CA LYS A 132 -1.12 7.88 -10.63
C LYS A 132 -1.61 7.60 -9.22
N ALA A 133 -0.74 7.00 -8.39
CA ALA A 133 -1.07 6.74 -6.99
C ALA A 133 -1.26 8.04 -6.22
N LEU A 134 -0.37 9.02 -6.42
CA LEU A 134 -0.49 10.34 -5.81
C LEU A 134 -1.84 10.97 -6.14
N SER A 135 -2.23 10.97 -7.43
CA SER A 135 -3.51 11.53 -7.87
C SER A 135 -4.69 10.79 -7.25
N LEU A 136 -4.61 9.47 -7.17
CA LEU A 136 -5.67 8.66 -6.56
C LEU A 136 -5.88 9.04 -5.09
N TYR A 137 -4.81 9.06 -4.30
CA TYR A 137 -4.91 9.34 -2.88
C TYR A 137 -5.40 10.76 -2.60
N GLU A 138 -4.90 11.75 -3.34
CA GLU A 138 -5.36 13.12 -3.23
C GLU A 138 -6.86 13.24 -3.57
N SER A 139 -7.30 12.57 -4.64
CA SER A 139 -8.72 12.56 -5.04
C SER A 139 -9.63 11.93 -4.00
N MET A 140 -9.10 11.02 -3.18
CA MET A 140 -9.86 10.34 -2.13
C MET A 140 -9.89 11.12 -0.81
N GLY A 141 -9.15 12.24 -0.73
CA GLY A 141 -9.14 13.09 0.46
C GLY A 141 -7.96 12.87 1.41
N PHE A 142 -6.95 12.11 1.01
CA PHE A 142 -5.71 12.00 1.78
C PHE A 142 -4.96 13.32 1.72
N GLU A 143 -4.42 13.75 2.86
CA GLU A 143 -3.65 14.99 3.00
C GLU A 143 -2.18 14.69 3.25
N ARG A 144 -1.31 15.56 2.73
CA ARG A 144 0.14 15.46 2.96
C ARG A 144 0.47 15.57 4.44
N PHE A 145 1.41 14.74 4.87
CA PHE A 145 1.95 14.78 6.24
C PHE A 145 3.48 14.73 6.17
N PRO A 146 4.14 15.83 5.77
CA PRO A 146 5.58 15.84 5.47
C PRO A 146 6.50 15.39 6.60
N GLU A 147 6.07 15.50 7.85
CA GLU A 147 6.86 15.06 9.01
C GLU A 147 7.20 13.58 8.98
N LEU A 148 6.42 12.78 8.24
CA LEU A 148 6.65 11.35 8.11
C LEU A 148 7.22 10.96 6.74
N ASP A 149 7.64 11.92 5.93
CA ASP A 149 8.30 11.63 4.66
C ASP A 149 9.60 10.86 4.90
N LEU A 150 9.95 9.99 3.96
CA LEU A 150 11.13 9.13 4.04
C LEU A 150 11.99 9.29 2.78
N GLU A 151 13.30 9.09 2.94
CA GLU A 151 14.23 9.01 1.81
C GLU A 151 15.05 7.73 2.00
N PRO A 152 14.51 6.56 1.59
CA PRO A 152 15.07 5.27 1.97
C PRO A 152 16.49 5.00 1.47
N MET A 153 16.88 5.55 0.32
CA MET A 153 18.17 5.28 -0.30
C MET A 153 19.10 6.50 -0.33
N ASN A 154 18.68 7.61 0.26
CA ASN A 154 19.43 8.86 0.23
C ASN A 154 19.84 9.26 -1.20
N ASP A 155 18.96 9.03 -2.17
CA ASP A 155 19.16 9.26 -3.60
C ASP A 155 18.30 10.39 -4.16
N GLY A 156 17.69 11.19 -3.28
CA GLY A 156 16.83 12.30 -3.65
C GLY A 156 15.38 11.89 -3.90
N ILE A 157 15.07 10.61 -3.88
CA ILE A 157 13.69 10.13 -4.06
C ILE A 157 12.99 10.15 -2.72
N ILE A 158 11.93 10.95 -2.65
CA ILE A 158 11.14 11.09 -1.43
C ILE A 158 9.93 10.16 -1.48
N VAL A 159 9.76 9.39 -0.43
CA VAL A 159 8.56 8.59 -0.20
C VAL A 159 7.65 9.46 0.67
N LYS A 160 6.62 10.01 0.04
CA LYS A 160 5.75 11.02 0.65
C LYS A 160 4.69 10.39 1.53
N ALA A 161 4.53 10.95 2.72
CA ALA A 161 3.49 10.52 3.66
C ALA A 161 2.19 11.28 3.47
N PHE A 162 1.10 10.55 3.60
CA PHE A 162 -0.27 11.07 3.55
C PHE A 162 -1.06 10.49 4.70
N ILE A 163 -2.00 11.26 5.21
CA ILE A 163 -2.94 10.78 6.24
C ILE A 163 -4.38 11.14 5.86
N MET A 164 -5.30 10.37 6.40
CA MET A 164 -6.72 10.70 6.39
C MET A 164 -7.23 10.64 7.82
N ASN A 165 -7.79 11.74 8.29
CA ASN A 165 -8.46 11.81 9.59
C ASN A 165 -9.94 11.52 9.36
N PHE A 166 -10.49 10.57 10.12
CA PHE A 166 -11.91 10.27 10.05
C PHE A 166 -12.66 11.25 10.92
N LYS A 167 -13.71 11.86 10.36
CA LYS A 167 -14.56 12.75 11.13
C LYS A 167 -15.30 11.93 12.18
N ARG A 168 -15.27 12.39 13.42
CA ARG A 168 -16.12 11.81 14.45
C ARG A 168 -17.54 12.31 14.23
N ASP A 169 -18.48 11.40 14.22
CA ASP A 169 -19.88 11.78 14.29
C ASP A 169 -20.12 12.37 15.68
N SER A 170 -20.54 13.61 15.71
CA SER A 170 -20.85 14.31 16.94
C SER A 170 -22.23 13.93 17.46
#